data_9577978598785bb34a1723b45365a3d3
#
_entry.id   9577978598785bb34a1723b45365a3d3
#
_cell.length_a   1.000
_cell.length_b   1.000
_cell.length_c   1.000
_cell.angle_alpha   90.00
_cell.angle_beta   90.00
_cell.angle_gamma   90.00
#
_symmetry.space_group_name_H-M   'P 1'
#
loop_
_entity.id
_entity.type
_entity.pdbx_description
1 polymer ?
#
loop_
_entity_poly.entity_id
_entity_poly.type
_entity_poly.pdbx_seq_one_letter_code
_entity_poly.pdbx_strand_id
1 'polypeptide(L)'
;MSKLKIINQEELKDWAKEVFKKNSFNMVDVSSKKETFRRALASGKIYVGKEVFDLIKNKKMPKGDPITLAEVSAVLGVKKTSELIPLCHPLPIDHTATKIITVSYTHLTLPTMWY
;
A
#
# COMPACT_ATOMS: atom_id res chain seq x y z
N MET A 1 26.19 13.17 -16.56
CA MET A 1 26.63 12.66 -15.24
C MET A 1 26.62 13.79 -14.21
N SER A 2 25.91 13.60 -13.13
CA SER A 2 25.94 14.55 -12.02
C SER A 2 27.27 14.42 -11.28
N LYS A 3 27.95 15.53 -11.06
CA LYS A 3 29.16 15.55 -10.23
C LYS A 3 28.75 15.57 -8.76
N LEU A 4 29.40 14.75 -7.95
CA LEU A 4 29.28 14.83 -6.50
C LEU A 4 29.77 16.21 -6.05
N LYS A 5 28.90 16.97 -5.40
CA LYS A 5 29.23 18.26 -4.82
C LYS A 5 29.33 18.11 -3.30
N ILE A 6 30.47 18.50 -2.76
CA ILE A 6 30.64 18.58 -1.30
C ILE A 6 30.15 19.95 -0.86
N ILE A 7 29.15 19.98 0.02
CA ILE A 7 28.59 21.23 0.56
C ILE A 7 29.22 21.53 1.94
N ASN A 8 29.38 22.82 2.26
CA ASN A 8 29.84 23.25 3.58
C ASN A 8 28.66 23.31 4.56
N GLN A 9 28.93 23.62 5.84
CA GLN A 9 27.88 23.64 6.86
C GLN A 9 26.84 24.72 6.65
N GLU A 10 27.18 25.86 6.09
CA GLU A 10 26.22 26.92 5.78
C GLU A 10 25.28 26.53 4.65
N GLU A 11 25.83 25.93 3.58
CA GLU A 11 25.05 25.39 2.48
C GLU A 11 24.08 24.29 2.97
N LEU A 12 24.54 23.45 3.90
CA LEU A 12 23.72 22.43 4.51
C LEU A 12 22.56 23.02 5.31
N LYS A 13 22.80 24.08 6.07
CA LYS A 13 21.74 24.79 6.81
C LYS A 13 20.73 25.43 5.87
N ASP A 14 21.17 26.03 4.78
CA ASP A 14 20.29 26.62 3.78
C ASP A 14 19.44 25.55 3.08
N TRP A 15 20.06 24.45 2.72
CA TRP A 15 19.34 23.29 2.17
C TRP A 15 18.30 22.76 3.15
N ALA A 16 18.66 22.62 4.43
CA ALA A 16 17.73 22.14 5.45
C ALA A 16 16.53 23.07 5.62
N LYS A 17 16.73 24.38 5.54
CA LYS A 17 15.61 25.33 5.54
C LYS A 17 14.70 25.17 4.34
N GLU A 18 15.26 24.92 3.16
CA GLU A 18 14.47 24.69 1.95
C GLU A 18 13.63 23.42 2.02
N VAL A 19 14.17 22.36 2.58
CA VAL A 19 13.46 21.08 2.73
C VAL A 19 12.15 21.24 3.51
N PHE A 20 12.12 22.15 4.49
CA PHE A 20 10.91 22.39 5.30
C PHE A 20 9.96 23.42 4.69
N LYS A 21 10.26 23.97 3.52
CA LYS A 21 9.32 24.82 2.79
C LYS A 21 8.25 23.99 2.09
N LYS A 22 7.09 24.62 1.83
CA LYS A 22 5.90 23.97 1.25
C LYS A 22 6.14 23.22 -0.06
N ASN A 23 7.12 23.58 -0.84
CA ASN A 23 7.35 23.04 -2.19
C ASN A 23 8.45 21.98 -2.23
N SER A 24 9.01 21.60 -1.09
CA SER A 24 10.04 20.57 -1.02
C SER A 24 9.45 19.17 -1.03
N PHE A 25 10.15 18.24 -1.67
CA PHE A 25 9.77 16.83 -1.72
C PHE A 25 10.13 16.16 -0.39
N ASN A 26 9.22 16.12 0.54
CA ASN A 26 9.41 15.55 1.87
C ASN A 26 8.09 15.02 2.43
N MET A 27 8.18 14.24 3.51
CA MET A 27 7.01 13.82 4.27
C MET A 27 6.41 15.01 5.02
N VAL A 28 5.09 15.05 5.08
CA VAL A 28 4.38 16.07 5.84
C VAL A 28 4.61 15.86 7.33
N ASP A 29 4.95 16.93 8.06
CA ASP A 29 5.07 16.87 9.49
C ASP A 29 3.69 16.75 10.15
N VAL A 30 3.46 15.64 10.86
CA VAL A 30 2.20 15.35 11.54
C VAL A 30 2.35 15.31 13.07
N SER A 31 3.50 15.75 13.59
CA SER A 31 3.79 15.68 15.03
C SER A 31 2.79 16.43 15.90
N SER A 32 2.16 17.49 15.38
CA SER A 32 1.18 18.30 16.07
C SER A 32 -0.28 17.87 15.82
N LYS A 33 -0.51 16.89 14.96
CA LYS A 33 -1.87 16.43 14.67
C LYS A 33 -2.40 15.55 15.78
N LYS A 34 -3.66 15.76 16.10
CA LYS A 34 -4.41 14.90 17.03
C LYS A 34 -4.71 13.56 16.36
N GLU A 35 -4.85 12.51 17.17
CA GLU A 35 -5.37 11.23 16.69
C GLU A 35 -6.77 11.41 16.12
N THR A 36 -6.99 10.84 14.96
CA THR A 36 -8.28 10.85 14.28
C THR A 36 -8.60 9.45 13.79
N PHE A 37 -9.90 9.14 13.75
CA PHE A 37 -10.36 7.91 13.11
C PHE A 37 -10.25 8.06 11.59
N ARG A 38 -9.54 7.13 10.97
CA ARG A 38 -9.38 7.11 9.52
C ARG A 38 -9.73 5.74 8.96
N ARG A 39 -10.39 5.76 7.82
CA ARG A 39 -10.79 4.56 7.10
C ARG A 39 -10.40 4.72 5.64
N ALA A 40 -9.80 3.69 5.07
CA ALA A 40 -9.54 3.61 3.64
C ALA A 40 -10.26 2.38 3.08
N LEU A 41 -10.91 2.57 1.96
CA LEU A 41 -11.59 1.52 1.22
C LEU A 41 -11.02 1.47 -0.18
N ALA A 42 -10.57 0.29 -0.59
CA ALA A 42 -10.06 0.08 -1.95
C ALA A 42 -10.71 -1.16 -2.56
N SER A 43 -10.86 -1.15 -3.86
CA SER A 43 -11.33 -2.30 -4.61
C SER A 43 -10.50 -2.48 -5.87
N GLY A 44 -10.44 -3.70 -6.36
CA GLY A 44 -9.73 -4.03 -7.58
C GLY A 44 -10.31 -5.25 -8.24
N LYS A 45 -9.96 -5.46 -9.50
CA LYS A 45 -10.41 -6.59 -10.31
C LYS A 45 -9.22 -7.23 -10.99
N ILE A 46 -9.26 -8.55 -11.05
CA ILE A 46 -8.29 -9.34 -11.81
C ILE A 46 -9.05 -10.26 -12.77
N TYR A 47 -8.64 -10.27 -14.02
CA TYR A 47 -9.19 -11.15 -15.03
C TYR A 47 -8.23 -12.32 -15.22
N VAL A 48 -8.67 -13.51 -14.81
CA VAL A 48 -7.78 -14.69 -14.77
C VAL A 48 -7.99 -15.66 -15.93
N GLY A 49 -9.02 -15.45 -16.72
CA GLY A 49 -9.37 -16.39 -17.78
C GLY A 49 -10.14 -17.61 -17.28
N LYS A 50 -10.81 -18.29 -18.20
CA LYS A 50 -11.69 -19.42 -17.86
C LYS A 50 -10.97 -20.58 -17.22
N GLU A 51 -9.81 -20.95 -17.75
CA GLU A 51 -9.04 -22.08 -17.25
C GLU A 51 -8.63 -21.91 -15.79
N VAL A 52 -8.05 -20.75 -15.47
CA VAL A 52 -7.64 -20.43 -14.09
C VAL A 52 -8.87 -20.26 -13.18
N PHE A 53 -9.92 -19.63 -13.68
CA PHE A 53 -11.17 -19.51 -12.93
C PHE A 53 -11.74 -20.88 -12.52
N ASP A 54 -11.77 -21.85 -13.43
CA ASP A 54 -12.26 -23.19 -13.12
C ASP A 54 -11.36 -23.90 -12.11
N LEU A 55 -10.05 -23.73 -12.17
CA LEU A 55 -9.12 -24.27 -11.18
C LEU A 55 -9.38 -23.68 -9.79
N ILE A 56 -9.63 -22.38 -9.69
CA ILE A 56 -9.95 -21.70 -8.43
C ILE A 56 -11.29 -22.23 -7.89
N LYS A 57 -12.31 -22.26 -8.71
CA LYS A 57 -13.65 -22.71 -8.34
C LYS A 57 -13.68 -24.16 -7.84
N ASN A 58 -12.92 -25.03 -8.49
CA ASN A 58 -12.85 -26.44 -8.16
C ASN A 58 -11.77 -26.77 -7.11
N LYS A 59 -11.10 -25.77 -6.57
CA LYS A 59 -10.04 -25.90 -5.55
C LYS A 59 -8.87 -26.80 -5.98
N LYS A 60 -8.49 -26.70 -7.25
CA LYS A 60 -7.44 -27.53 -7.85
C LYS A 60 -6.14 -26.77 -8.16
N MET A 61 -5.94 -25.60 -7.56
CA MET A 61 -4.71 -24.84 -7.76
C MET A 61 -3.52 -25.58 -7.13
N PRO A 62 -2.40 -25.72 -7.87
CA PRO A 62 -1.25 -26.51 -7.40
C PRO A 62 -0.59 -26.00 -6.12
N LYS A 63 -0.63 -24.69 -5.88
CA LYS A 63 0.03 -24.04 -4.74
C LYS A 63 -0.90 -23.77 -3.56
N GLY A 64 -2.09 -24.34 -3.56
CA GLY A 64 -3.08 -24.13 -2.51
C GLY A 64 -4.21 -23.18 -2.92
N ASP A 65 -5.01 -22.76 -1.96
CA ASP A 65 -6.15 -21.90 -2.21
C ASP A 65 -5.71 -20.44 -2.44
N PRO A 66 -5.83 -19.91 -3.66
CA PRO A 66 -5.41 -18.55 -3.95
C PRO A 66 -6.27 -17.49 -3.25
N ILE A 67 -7.52 -17.78 -2.92
CA ILE A 67 -8.41 -16.84 -2.21
C ILE A 67 -7.88 -16.59 -0.81
N THR A 68 -7.59 -17.65 -0.07
CA THR A 68 -7.02 -17.53 1.29
C THR A 68 -5.66 -16.85 1.26
N LEU A 69 -4.80 -17.20 0.33
CA LEU A 69 -3.47 -16.57 0.18
C LEU A 69 -3.60 -15.09 -0.16
N ALA A 70 -4.55 -14.72 -1.00
CA ALA A 70 -4.80 -13.33 -1.36
C ALA A 70 -5.30 -12.51 -0.17
N GLU A 71 -6.19 -13.07 0.64
CA GLU A 71 -6.67 -12.41 1.86
C GLU A 71 -5.54 -12.15 2.85
N VAL A 72 -4.70 -13.14 3.10
CA VAL A 72 -3.51 -12.98 3.95
C VAL A 72 -2.54 -11.96 3.38
N SER A 73 -2.31 -12.01 2.07
CA SER A 73 -1.42 -11.06 1.39
C SER A 73 -1.95 -9.63 1.46
N ALA A 74 -3.24 -9.43 1.40
CA ALA A 74 -3.85 -8.12 1.53
C ALA A 74 -3.61 -7.51 2.92
N VAL A 75 -3.77 -8.30 3.97
CA VAL A 75 -3.46 -7.86 5.34
C VAL A 75 -1.98 -7.48 5.45
N LEU A 76 -1.10 -8.29 4.91
CA LEU A 76 0.34 -8.00 4.91
C LEU A 76 0.66 -6.73 4.13
N GLY A 77 0.00 -6.53 2.98
CA GLY A 77 0.15 -5.31 2.18
C GLY A 77 -0.24 -4.05 2.92
N VAL A 78 -1.35 -4.10 3.67
CA VAL A 78 -1.77 -2.97 4.52
C VAL A 78 -0.69 -2.66 5.56
N LYS A 79 -0.17 -3.67 6.24
CA LYS A 79 0.89 -3.49 7.23
C LYS A 79 2.19 -2.93 6.65
N LYS A 80 2.47 -3.20 5.39
CA LYS A 80 3.68 -2.75 4.69
C LYS A 80 3.49 -1.48 3.87
N THR A 81 2.34 -0.87 3.91
CA THR A 81 2.03 0.32 3.10
C THR A 81 3.04 1.44 3.32
N SER A 82 3.40 1.73 4.57
CA SER A 82 4.38 2.78 4.88
C SER A 82 5.78 2.47 4.36
N GLU A 83 6.14 1.21 4.22
CA GLU A 83 7.43 0.79 3.64
C GLU A 83 7.42 0.87 2.11
N LEU A 84 6.27 0.66 1.48
CA LEU A 84 6.12 0.66 0.02
C LEU A 84 5.92 2.04 -0.55
N ILE A 85 5.34 2.94 0.20
CA ILE A 85 5.08 4.32 -0.21
C ILE A 85 6.07 5.23 0.51
N PRO A 86 7.06 5.81 -0.20
CA PRO A 86 8.20 6.48 0.45
C PRO A 86 7.85 7.63 1.39
N LEU A 87 6.80 8.38 1.09
CA LEU A 87 6.42 9.55 1.90
C LEU A 87 5.24 9.27 2.85
N CYS A 88 4.88 8.01 3.03
CA CYS A 88 3.84 7.60 3.96
C CYS A 88 4.42 7.42 5.36
N HIS A 89 3.74 7.97 6.36
CA HIS A 89 4.10 7.75 7.76
C HIS A 89 3.72 6.35 8.22
N PRO A 90 4.50 5.73 9.14
CA PRO A 90 4.12 4.45 9.75
C PRO A 90 3.00 4.66 10.76
N LEU A 91 1.76 4.63 10.28
CA LEU A 91 0.57 4.78 11.12
C LEU A 91 0.17 3.45 11.75
N PRO A 92 -0.31 3.45 13.00
CA PRO A 92 -0.84 2.25 13.62
C PRO A 92 -2.12 1.79 12.91
N ILE A 93 -2.23 0.48 12.71
CA ILE A 93 -3.38 -0.12 12.05
C ILE A 93 -4.17 -0.88 13.10
N ASP A 94 -5.43 -0.46 13.31
CA ASP A 94 -6.29 -1.10 14.30
C ASP A 94 -7.07 -2.26 13.72
N HIS A 95 -7.45 -2.19 12.45
CA HIS A 95 -8.27 -3.21 11.82
C HIS A 95 -8.06 -3.25 10.31
N THR A 96 -8.01 -4.45 9.76
CA THR A 96 -8.05 -4.68 8.33
C THR A 96 -9.07 -5.77 8.01
N ALA A 97 -9.79 -5.61 6.91
CA ALA A 97 -10.69 -6.63 6.41
C ALA A 97 -10.57 -6.72 4.89
N THR A 98 -10.56 -7.92 4.38
CA THR A 98 -10.47 -8.18 2.94
C THR A 98 -11.55 -9.18 2.56
N LYS A 99 -12.24 -8.89 1.47
CA LYS A 99 -13.23 -9.81 0.91
C LYS A 99 -12.92 -10.03 -0.57
N ILE A 100 -12.83 -11.27 -0.97
CA ILE A 100 -12.60 -11.67 -2.35
C ILE A 100 -13.82 -12.39 -2.87
N ILE A 101 -14.32 -11.94 -4.01
CA ILE A 101 -15.48 -12.51 -4.67
C ILE A 101 -15.03 -13.04 -6.03
N THR A 102 -15.32 -14.30 -6.29
CA THR A 102 -15.16 -14.88 -7.62
C THR A 102 -16.49 -14.83 -8.36
N VAL A 103 -16.45 -14.35 -9.59
CA VAL A 103 -17.65 -14.29 -10.42
C VAL A 103 -17.42 -14.98 -11.76
N SER A 104 -18.51 -15.43 -12.35
CA SER A 104 -18.50 -16.28 -13.55
C SER A 104 -17.97 -15.61 -14.83
N TYR A 105 -17.67 -14.32 -14.79
CA TYR A 105 -17.10 -13.59 -15.91
C TYR A 105 -15.56 -13.60 -15.92
N THR A 106 -14.94 -14.57 -15.25
CA THR A 106 -13.49 -14.79 -15.24
C THR A 106 -12.68 -13.67 -14.58
N HIS A 107 -13.19 -13.07 -13.52
CA HIS A 107 -12.45 -12.06 -12.75
C HIS A 107 -12.63 -12.23 -11.25
N LEU A 108 -11.66 -11.70 -10.50
CA LEU A 108 -11.71 -11.59 -9.05
C LEU A 108 -11.88 -10.13 -8.66
N THR A 109 -12.69 -9.87 -7.66
CA THR A 109 -12.89 -8.53 -7.12
C THR A 109 -12.44 -8.50 -5.67
N LEU A 110 -11.61 -7.52 -5.33
CA LEU A 110 -11.08 -7.30 -3.99
C LEU A 110 -11.68 -6.01 -3.41
N PRO A 111 -12.74 -6.05 -2.64
CA PRO A 111 -13.18 -4.86 -1.94
C PRO A 111 -12.66 -4.82 -0.50
N THR A 112 -12.26 -3.67 -0.02
CA THR A 112 -12.26 -3.21 1.36
C THR A 112 -11.06 -3.55 2.24
N MET A 113 -10.34 -2.52 2.62
CA MET A 113 -9.38 -2.55 3.73
C MET A 113 -9.63 -1.40 4.70
N TRP A 114 -9.36 -1.64 5.99
CA TRP A 114 -9.60 -0.69 7.07
C TRP A 114 -8.36 -0.47 7.93
N TYR A 115 -8.18 0.73 8.42
CA TYR A 115 -7.21 1.00 9.50
C TYR A 115 -7.52 2.28 10.24
#